data_952e7753aec8238bb9dd47f2f98a70ed
#
_entry.id   952e7753aec8238bb9dd47f2f98a70ed
#
_cell.length_a   1.000
_cell.length_b   1.000
_cell.length_c   1.000
_cell.angle_alpha   90.00
_cell.angle_beta   90.00
_cell.angle_gamma   90.00
#
_symmetry.space_group_name_H-M   'P 1'
#
loop_
_entity.id
_entity.type
_entity.pdbx_description
1 polymer ?
#
loop_
_entity_poly.entity_id
_entity_poly.type
_entity_poly.pdbx_seq_one_letter_code
_entity_poly.pdbx_strand_id
1 'polypeptide(L)'
;MGHIGMHYSLPTRELIADSVECQAMAHAFDGLVLIPNCDKIVPGMLMAAARLNIPAIVCSGGPMLAGHMGCEKLSLSKTFEAVGAYEAGLIDDAKLKEYENKSCPSCGSCSGMYTANSMNCLSEVIGMALPGNGTIPAVYGDRISLAKHAGMQIMKLVEKDIKPRDLSLIHI
;
A
#
# COMPACT_ATOMS: atom_id res chain seq x y z
N MET A 1 6.60 10.21 14.86
CA MET A 1 5.14 10.41 15.01
C MET A 1 4.90 11.44 16.10
N GLY A 2 3.65 11.93 16.30
CA GLY A 2 3.35 12.89 17.37
C GLY A 2 3.61 14.37 17.07
N HIS A 3 4.06 14.74 15.89
CA HIS A 3 4.26 16.14 15.50
C HIS A 3 3.06 16.68 14.68
N ILE A 4 3.01 18.01 14.51
CA ILE A 4 1.89 18.72 13.85
C ILE A 4 1.58 18.21 12.44
N GLY A 5 2.58 17.71 11.70
CA GLY A 5 2.39 17.13 10.37
C GLY A 5 1.41 15.95 10.32
N MET A 6 1.19 15.27 11.45
CA MET A 6 0.23 14.16 11.52
C MET A 6 -1.22 14.60 11.34
N HIS A 7 -1.54 15.88 11.59
CA HIS A 7 -2.86 16.44 11.32
C HIS A 7 -3.23 16.45 9.83
N TYR A 8 -2.23 16.45 8.95
CA TYR A 8 -2.41 16.47 7.50
C TYR A 8 -2.49 15.08 6.87
N SER A 9 -2.21 14.03 7.65
CA SER A 9 -2.17 12.65 7.14
C SER A 9 -3.53 12.19 6.58
N LEU A 10 -4.62 12.37 7.34
CA LEU A 10 -5.95 11.95 6.89
C LEU A 10 -6.50 12.78 5.71
N PRO A 11 -6.38 14.13 5.69
CA PRO A 11 -6.81 14.92 4.55
C PRO A 11 -6.13 14.58 3.23
N THR A 12 -4.88 14.06 3.25
CA THR A 12 -4.19 13.66 2.01
C THR A 12 -4.89 12.54 1.26
N ARG A 13 -5.69 11.72 1.92
CA ARG A 13 -6.50 10.69 1.27
C ARG A 13 -7.51 11.29 0.29
N GLU A 14 -8.21 12.34 0.70
CA GLU A 14 -9.16 13.06 -0.15
C GLU A 14 -8.42 13.76 -1.31
N LEU A 15 -7.32 14.44 -1.00
CA LEU A 15 -6.52 15.12 -2.01
C LEU A 15 -6.00 14.16 -3.10
N ILE A 16 -5.59 12.95 -2.71
CA ILE A 16 -5.18 11.90 -3.64
C ILE A 16 -6.36 11.47 -4.51
N ALA A 17 -7.54 11.24 -3.90
CA ALA A 17 -8.73 10.86 -4.64
C ALA A 17 -9.12 11.92 -5.66
N ASP A 18 -9.16 13.19 -5.25
CA ASP A 18 -9.49 14.32 -6.11
C ASP A 18 -8.48 14.49 -7.26
N SER A 19 -7.18 14.30 -6.96
CA SER A 19 -6.12 14.39 -7.96
C SER A 19 -6.26 13.31 -9.04
N VAL A 20 -6.51 12.06 -8.65
CA VAL A 20 -6.71 10.95 -9.58
C VAL A 20 -7.99 11.18 -10.41
N GLU A 21 -9.07 11.60 -9.78
CA GLU A 21 -10.34 11.88 -10.43
C GLU A 21 -10.18 12.99 -11.49
N CYS A 22 -9.55 14.10 -11.13
CA CYS A 22 -9.28 15.20 -12.06
C CYS A 22 -8.48 14.74 -13.30
N GLN A 23 -7.42 13.96 -13.10
CA GLN A 23 -6.59 13.47 -14.20
C GLN A 23 -7.36 12.48 -15.10
N ALA A 24 -8.08 11.54 -14.51
CA ALA A 24 -8.82 10.55 -15.26
C ALA A 24 -9.95 11.17 -16.10
N MET A 25 -10.67 12.15 -15.52
CA MET A 25 -11.74 12.87 -16.22
C MET A 25 -11.19 13.77 -17.32
N ALA A 26 -10.10 14.50 -17.05
CA ALA A 26 -9.49 15.42 -18.02
C ALA A 26 -8.98 14.69 -19.27
N HIS A 27 -8.48 13.46 -19.12
CA HIS A 27 -7.95 12.65 -20.22
C HIS A 27 -8.98 11.64 -20.76
N ALA A 28 -10.16 11.54 -20.18
CA ALA A 28 -11.23 10.63 -20.58
C ALA A 28 -10.75 9.17 -20.72
N PHE A 29 -10.08 8.65 -19.66
CA PHE A 29 -9.55 7.28 -19.70
C PHE A 29 -10.68 6.24 -19.65
N ASP A 30 -10.50 5.15 -20.41
CA ASP A 30 -11.42 4.01 -20.44
C ASP A 30 -11.19 3.03 -19.29
N GLY A 31 -10.01 3.04 -18.68
CA GLY A 31 -9.66 2.18 -17.56
C GLY A 31 -8.41 2.64 -16.83
N LEU A 32 -8.22 2.15 -15.59
CA LEU A 32 -7.14 2.57 -14.70
C LEU A 32 -6.38 1.38 -14.11
N VAL A 33 -5.06 1.45 -14.16
CA VAL A 33 -4.18 0.65 -13.30
C VAL A 33 -3.65 1.57 -12.20
N LEU A 34 -4.05 1.32 -10.97
CA LEU A 34 -3.68 2.13 -9.81
C LEU A 34 -2.53 1.44 -9.07
N ILE A 35 -1.42 2.17 -8.87
CA ILE A 35 -0.20 1.61 -8.25
C ILE A 35 0.09 2.32 -6.93
N PRO A 36 -0.72 2.10 -5.88
CA PRO A 36 -0.48 2.66 -4.56
C PRO A 36 0.49 1.79 -3.74
N ASN A 37 1.12 2.38 -2.73
CA ASN A 37 1.95 1.61 -1.81
C ASN A 37 2.04 2.16 -0.37
N CYS A 38 1.21 3.12 0.01
CA CYS A 38 1.26 3.69 1.36
C CYS A 38 -0.14 3.86 1.95
N ASP A 39 -0.19 4.12 3.26
CA ASP A 39 -1.40 4.03 4.10
C ASP A 39 -2.54 4.98 3.71
N LYS A 40 -2.25 6.13 3.10
CA LYS A 40 -3.26 7.07 2.60
C LYS A 40 -3.47 6.97 1.09
N ILE A 41 -2.43 6.51 0.36
CA ILE A 41 -2.49 6.40 -1.11
C ILE A 41 -3.42 5.25 -1.51
N VAL A 42 -3.33 4.09 -0.84
CA VAL A 42 -4.17 2.94 -1.17
C VAL A 42 -5.66 3.28 -1.03
N PRO A 43 -6.16 3.76 0.13
CA PRO A 43 -7.57 4.12 0.26
C PRO A 43 -7.95 5.32 -0.63
N GLY A 44 -7.08 6.31 -0.81
CA GLY A 44 -7.33 7.45 -1.70
C GLY A 44 -7.57 7.03 -3.15
N MET A 45 -6.74 6.13 -3.68
CA MET A 45 -6.91 5.59 -5.03
C MET A 45 -8.13 4.67 -5.16
N LEU A 46 -8.46 3.89 -4.14
CA LEU A 46 -9.70 3.11 -4.11
C LEU A 46 -10.95 4.01 -4.11
N MET A 47 -10.90 5.12 -3.36
CA MET A 47 -11.96 6.14 -3.37
C MET A 47 -12.13 6.75 -4.76
N ALA A 48 -11.04 7.12 -5.42
CA ALA A 48 -11.07 7.63 -6.79
C ALA A 48 -11.67 6.61 -7.77
N ALA A 49 -11.26 5.34 -7.69
CA ALA A 49 -11.81 4.27 -8.53
C ALA A 49 -13.33 4.13 -8.33
N ALA A 50 -13.79 4.19 -7.07
CA ALA A 50 -15.21 4.11 -6.75
C ALA A 50 -16.00 5.35 -7.23
N ARG A 51 -15.40 6.55 -7.17
CA ARG A 51 -16.03 7.80 -7.67
C ARG A 51 -16.16 7.80 -9.18
N LEU A 52 -15.06 7.52 -9.87
CA LEU A 52 -15.01 7.48 -11.34
C LEU A 52 -15.88 6.37 -11.92
N ASN A 53 -15.91 5.23 -11.27
CA ASN A 53 -16.66 4.06 -11.69
C ASN A 53 -16.40 3.66 -13.15
N ILE A 54 -15.16 3.70 -13.57
CA ILE A 54 -14.65 3.12 -14.81
C ILE A 54 -13.83 1.86 -14.46
N PRO A 55 -13.62 0.92 -15.41
CA PRO A 55 -12.81 -0.27 -15.16
C PRO A 55 -11.49 0.08 -14.49
N ALA A 56 -11.19 -0.54 -13.35
CA ALA A 56 -10.00 -0.23 -12.57
C ALA A 56 -9.44 -1.48 -11.89
N ILE A 57 -8.11 -1.55 -11.77
CA ILE A 57 -7.41 -2.58 -11.04
C ILE A 57 -6.31 -1.98 -10.16
N VAL A 58 -6.20 -2.46 -8.94
CA VAL A 58 -5.14 -2.07 -8.01
C VAL A 58 -3.97 -3.04 -8.12
N CYS A 59 -2.78 -2.52 -8.31
CA CYS A 59 -1.53 -3.26 -8.29
C CYS A 59 -0.56 -2.60 -7.31
N SER A 60 -0.56 -3.03 -6.06
CA SER A 60 0.29 -2.47 -5.02
C SER A 60 1.78 -2.62 -5.35
N GLY A 61 2.60 -1.70 -4.89
CA GLY A 61 4.07 -1.81 -4.99
C GLY A 61 4.66 -2.92 -4.12
N GLY A 62 3.90 -3.47 -3.19
CA GLY A 62 4.29 -4.57 -2.31
C GLY A 62 4.98 -4.13 -1.00
N PRO A 63 4.99 -5.00 0.03
CA PRO A 63 5.65 -4.74 1.30
C PRO A 63 7.17 -4.84 1.18
N MET A 64 7.88 -4.08 2.03
CA MET A 64 9.31 -4.27 2.21
C MET A 64 9.62 -5.58 2.95
N LEU A 65 10.85 -6.06 2.82
CA LEU A 65 11.35 -7.17 3.62
C LEU A 65 11.54 -6.76 5.08
N ALA A 66 11.41 -7.70 6.00
CA ALA A 66 11.80 -7.50 7.37
C ALA A 66 13.33 -7.38 7.48
N GLY A 67 13.80 -6.53 8.40
CA GLY A 67 15.20 -6.46 8.76
C GLY A 67 15.64 -7.63 9.64
N HIS A 68 16.94 -7.75 9.85
CA HIS A 68 17.51 -8.79 10.70
C HIS A 68 18.66 -8.23 11.55
N MET A 69 18.68 -8.64 12.82
CA MET A 69 19.76 -8.36 13.74
C MET A 69 20.14 -9.68 14.43
N GLY A 70 21.19 -10.35 13.92
CA GLY A 70 21.47 -11.71 14.29
C GLY A 70 20.32 -12.64 13.90
N CYS A 71 19.73 -13.34 14.85
CA CYS A 71 18.57 -14.23 14.64
C CYS A 71 17.21 -13.50 14.81
N GLU A 72 17.23 -12.25 15.26
CA GLU A 72 16.00 -11.48 15.48
C GLU A 72 15.51 -10.85 14.17
N LYS A 73 14.21 -11.02 13.87
CA LYS A 73 13.55 -10.31 12.76
C LYS A 73 13.11 -8.93 13.24
N LEU A 74 13.47 -7.92 12.48
CA LEU A 74 13.14 -6.54 12.77
C LEU A 74 12.02 -6.04 11.84
N SER A 75 10.98 -5.51 12.47
CA SER A 75 9.90 -4.80 11.79
C SER A 75 9.89 -3.33 12.25
N LEU A 76 9.04 -2.51 11.64
CA LEU A 76 8.83 -1.14 12.08
C LEU A 76 8.35 -1.08 13.56
N SER A 77 7.55 -2.06 14.01
CA SER A 77 7.14 -2.15 15.43
C SER A 77 8.32 -2.29 16.36
N LYS A 78 9.31 -3.10 15.99
CA LYS A 78 10.54 -3.25 16.77
C LYS A 78 11.35 -1.97 16.89
N THR A 79 11.32 -1.12 15.87
CA THR A 79 11.96 0.21 15.94
C THR A 79 11.28 1.09 16.98
N PHE A 80 9.95 1.09 17.03
CA PHE A 80 9.21 1.85 18.06
C PHE A 80 9.45 1.29 19.47
N GLU A 81 9.51 -0.03 19.63
CA GLU A 81 9.88 -0.66 20.90
C GLU A 81 11.30 -0.25 21.34
N ALA A 82 12.26 -0.19 20.38
CA ALA A 82 13.63 0.22 20.65
C ALA A 82 13.72 1.69 21.09
N VAL A 83 12.94 2.60 20.50
CA VAL A 83 12.87 4.00 20.95
C VAL A 83 12.36 4.08 22.38
N GLY A 84 11.28 3.36 22.72
CA GLY A 84 10.79 3.30 24.09
C GLY A 84 11.78 2.71 25.09
N ALA A 85 12.53 1.67 24.68
CA ALA A 85 13.59 1.07 25.50
C ALA A 85 14.75 2.03 25.72
N TYR A 86 15.11 2.83 24.71
CA TYR A 86 16.13 3.87 24.82
C TYR A 86 15.70 4.98 25.79
N GLU A 87 14.48 5.49 25.68
CA GLU A 87 13.94 6.50 26.61
C GLU A 87 13.87 5.99 28.05
N ALA A 88 13.63 4.69 28.23
CA ALA A 88 13.65 4.02 29.53
C ALA A 88 15.07 3.70 30.05
N GLY A 89 16.13 4.01 29.30
CA GLY A 89 17.52 3.73 29.67
C GLY A 89 17.92 2.25 29.62
N LEU A 90 17.14 1.42 28.92
CA LEU A 90 17.39 -0.03 28.79
C LEU A 90 18.40 -0.37 27.68
N ILE A 91 18.56 0.51 26.70
CA ILE A 91 19.53 0.39 25.62
C ILE A 91 20.29 1.72 25.44
N ASP A 92 21.47 1.66 24.88
CA ASP A 92 22.32 2.82 24.59
C ASP A 92 22.11 3.34 23.14
N ASP A 93 22.76 4.49 22.83
CA ASP A 93 22.74 5.12 21.51
C ASP A 93 23.23 4.16 20.41
N ALA A 94 24.28 3.37 20.70
CA ALA A 94 24.85 2.45 19.73
C ALA A 94 23.85 1.36 19.34
N LYS A 95 23.11 0.84 20.32
CA LYS A 95 22.09 -0.18 20.10
C LYS A 95 20.87 0.39 19.38
N LEU A 96 20.40 1.58 19.73
CA LEU A 96 19.33 2.27 19.02
C LEU A 96 19.71 2.48 17.55
N LYS A 97 20.94 2.94 17.30
CA LYS A 97 21.46 3.15 15.94
C LYS A 97 21.53 1.85 15.12
N GLU A 98 21.81 0.73 15.77
CA GLU A 98 21.78 -0.58 15.13
C GLU A 98 20.35 -0.94 14.67
N TYR A 99 19.32 -0.70 15.51
CA TYR A 99 17.91 -0.88 15.12
C TYR A 99 17.53 0.01 13.93
N GLU A 100 17.85 1.30 13.97
CA GLU A 100 17.58 2.23 12.87
C GLU A 100 18.15 1.76 11.53
N ASN A 101 19.39 1.29 11.55
CA ASN A 101 20.11 0.88 10.34
C ASN A 101 19.59 -0.43 9.74
N LYS A 102 18.97 -1.31 10.55
CA LYS A 102 18.63 -2.67 10.14
C LYS A 102 17.13 -2.95 9.97
N SER A 103 16.25 -2.08 10.50
CA SER A 103 14.81 -2.36 10.56
C SER A 103 14.07 -2.26 9.23
N CYS A 104 14.54 -1.43 8.31
CA CYS A 104 13.86 -1.17 7.02
C CYS A 104 14.84 -1.36 5.86
N PRO A 105 15.21 -2.61 5.51
CA PRO A 105 16.35 -2.91 4.63
C PRO A 105 16.05 -2.77 3.14
N SER A 106 14.80 -2.66 2.72
CA SER A 106 14.44 -2.67 1.30
C SER A 106 13.35 -1.65 0.98
N CYS A 107 13.09 -1.43 -0.31
CA CYS A 107 11.94 -0.66 -0.77
C CYS A 107 10.64 -1.41 -0.52
N GLY A 108 9.53 -0.69 -0.55
CA GLY A 108 8.18 -1.22 -0.35
C GLY A 108 7.39 -0.45 0.70
N SER A 109 6.15 -0.86 0.96
CA SER A 109 5.40 -0.38 2.11
C SER A 109 6.03 -0.87 3.41
N CYS A 110 5.67 -0.27 4.55
CA CYS A 110 6.23 -0.66 5.85
C CYS A 110 6.13 -2.18 6.08
N SER A 111 7.14 -2.76 6.75
CA SER A 111 7.20 -4.20 7.03
C SER A 111 6.16 -4.71 8.04
N GLY A 112 5.43 -3.80 8.70
CA GLY A 112 4.34 -4.14 9.61
C GLY A 112 2.99 -4.27 8.89
N MET A 113 2.06 -5.02 9.50
CA MET A 113 0.67 -5.13 9.02
C MET A 113 -0.15 -3.93 9.53
N TYR A 114 0.28 -2.72 9.16
CA TYR A 114 -0.46 -1.48 9.38
C TYR A 114 -1.41 -1.18 8.22
N THR A 115 -1.90 0.04 8.12
CA THR A 115 -2.92 0.41 7.14
C THR A 115 -2.53 0.08 5.70
N ALA A 116 -1.28 0.33 5.29
CA ALA A 116 -0.84 0.08 3.92
C ALA A 116 -1.00 -1.39 3.52
N ASN A 117 -0.41 -2.31 4.29
CA ASN A 117 -0.48 -3.74 3.98
C ASN A 117 -1.88 -4.31 4.19
N SER A 118 -2.62 -3.85 5.21
CA SER A 118 -4.01 -4.24 5.42
C SER A 118 -4.89 -3.82 4.24
N MET A 119 -4.74 -2.60 3.72
CA MET A 119 -5.50 -2.11 2.57
C MET A 119 -5.09 -2.81 1.27
N ASN A 120 -3.81 -3.18 1.12
CA ASN A 120 -3.35 -3.97 -0.01
C ASN A 120 -3.99 -5.38 -0.03
N CYS A 121 -4.10 -6.02 1.13
CA CYS A 121 -4.82 -7.30 1.26
C CYS A 121 -6.33 -7.11 1.06
N LEU A 122 -6.91 -6.05 1.64
CA LEU A 122 -8.33 -5.75 1.48
C LEU A 122 -8.69 -5.54 0.01
N SER A 123 -7.82 -4.90 -0.79
CA SER A 123 -8.08 -4.71 -2.22
C SER A 123 -8.22 -6.03 -2.99
N GLU A 124 -7.57 -7.12 -2.53
CA GLU A 124 -7.80 -8.46 -3.07
C GLU A 124 -9.18 -9.00 -2.66
N VAL A 125 -9.53 -8.86 -1.37
CA VAL A 125 -10.79 -9.39 -0.82
C VAL A 125 -12.01 -8.77 -1.49
N ILE A 126 -11.95 -7.46 -1.77
CA ILE A 126 -13.04 -6.76 -2.45
C ILE A 126 -13.03 -6.92 -3.99
N GLY A 127 -12.10 -7.70 -4.53
CA GLY A 127 -12.01 -7.98 -5.97
C GLY A 127 -11.34 -6.89 -6.81
N MET A 128 -10.77 -5.86 -6.20
CA MET A 128 -10.10 -4.76 -6.89
C MET A 128 -8.65 -5.06 -7.29
N ALA A 129 -8.08 -6.17 -6.81
CA ALA A 129 -6.70 -6.55 -7.08
C ALA A 129 -6.56 -8.05 -7.35
N LEU A 130 -5.47 -8.43 -8.02
CA LEU A 130 -5.13 -9.84 -8.24
C LEU A 130 -4.59 -10.48 -6.95
N PRO A 131 -4.75 -11.81 -6.79
CA PRO A 131 -4.16 -12.56 -5.68
C PRO A 131 -2.64 -12.32 -5.58
N GLY A 132 -2.15 -12.15 -4.35
CA GLY A 132 -0.75 -11.83 -4.07
C GLY A 132 -0.44 -10.32 -4.02
N ASN A 133 -1.42 -9.48 -4.29
CA ASN A 133 -1.25 -8.02 -4.28
C ASN A 133 -0.71 -7.48 -2.95
N GLY A 134 -1.20 -7.98 -1.83
CA GLY A 134 -0.79 -7.55 -0.49
C GLY A 134 0.41 -8.31 0.08
N THR A 135 0.80 -9.44 -0.49
CA THR A 135 1.74 -10.38 0.13
C THR A 135 3.06 -10.57 -0.60
N ILE A 136 3.12 -10.36 -1.91
CA ILE A 136 4.37 -10.46 -2.67
C ILE A 136 5.27 -9.28 -2.31
N PRO A 137 6.50 -9.49 -1.81
CA PRO A 137 7.42 -8.40 -1.49
C PRO A 137 7.77 -7.53 -2.71
N ALA A 138 8.01 -6.24 -2.47
CA ALA A 138 8.31 -5.26 -3.52
C ALA A 138 9.56 -5.62 -4.35
N VAL A 139 10.54 -6.27 -3.74
CA VAL A 139 11.83 -6.61 -4.36
C VAL A 139 11.82 -7.95 -5.11
N TYR A 140 10.71 -8.69 -5.11
CA TYR A 140 10.63 -9.99 -5.77
C TYR A 140 10.23 -9.83 -7.25
N GLY A 141 10.80 -10.68 -8.10
CA GLY A 141 10.44 -10.74 -9.53
C GLY A 141 8.96 -11.01 -9.78
N ASP A 142 8.30 -11.75 -8.88
CA ASP A 142 6.87 -12.03 -8.95
C ASP A 142 6.01 -10.76 -8.84
N ARG A 143 6.52 -9.67 -8.22
CA ARG A 143 5.86 -8.37 -8.18
C ARG A 143 5.75 -7.74 -9.57
N ILE A 144 6.80 -7.86 -10.38
CA ILE A 144 6.81 -7.38 -11.78
C ILE A 144 5.87 -8.25 -12.62
N SER A 145 5.88 -9.56 -12.40
CA SER A 145 4.95 -10.48 -13.05
C SER A 145 3.49 -10.15 -12.73
N LEU A 146 3.18 -9.86 -11.46
CA LEU A 146 1.84 -9.43 -11.05
C LEU A 146 1.42 -8.13 -11.75
N ALA A 147 2.31 -7.15 -11.84
CA ALA A 147 2.04 -5.89 -12.54
C ALA A 147 1.73 -6.11 -14.03
N LYS A 148 2.47 -7.00 -14.69
CA LYS A 148 2.17 -7.41 -16.06
C LYS A 148 0.79 -8.05 -16.19
N HIS A 149 0.44 -8.96 -15.28
CA HIS A 149 -0.87 -9.60 -15.27
C HIS A 149 -2.01 -8.61 -14.99
N ALA A 150 -1.78 -7.62 -14.11
CA ALA A 150 -2.73 -6.54 -13.87
C ALA A 150 -2.99 -5.71 -15.13
N GLY A 151 -1.94 -5.38 -15.88
CA GLY A 151 -2.05 -4.71 -17.18
C GLY A 151 -2.80 -5.53 -18.24
N MET A 152 -2.67 -6.85 -18.22
CA MET A 152 -3.46 -7.73 -19.10
C MET A 152 -4.92 -7.83 -18.64
N GLN A 153 -5.15 -7.86 -17.33
CA GLN A 153 -6.48 -7.99 -16.77
C GLN A 153 -7.33 -6.74 -16.96
N ILE A 154 -6.76 -5.53 -16.88
CA ILE A 154 -7.51 -4.29 -17.09
C ILE A 154 -8.14 -4.26 -18.50
N MET A 155 -7.46 -4.78 -19.52
CA MET A 155 -8.01 -4.86 -20.86
C MET A 155 -9.30 -5.67 -20.91
N LYS A 156 -9.31 -6.81 -20.19
CA LYS A 156 -10.53 -7.65 -20.10
C LYS A 156 -11.65 -6.98 -19.31
N LEU A 157 -11.30 -6.16 -18.30
CA LEU A 157 -12.29 -5.41 -17.54
C LEU A 157 -12.93 -4.33 -18.41
N VAL A 158 -12.14 -3.66 -19.26
CA VAL A 158 -12.62 -2.66 -20.23
C VAL A 158 -13.52 -3.33 -21.28
N GLU A 159 -13.07 -4.45 -21.87
CA GLU A 159 -13.86 -5.19 -22.87
C GLU A 159 -15.23 -5.64 -22.32
N LYS A 160 -15.29 -6.02 -21.05
CA LYS A 160 -16.51 -6.50 -20.38
C LYS A 160 -17.30 -5.42 -19.66
N ASP A 161 -16.82 -4.19 -19.66
CA ASP A 161 -17.38 -3.04 -18.92
C ASP A 161 -17.59 -3.32 -17.42
N ILE A 162 -16.67 -4.09 -16.80
CA ILE A 162 -16.74 -4.41 -15.36
C ILE A 162 -16.13 -3.25 -14.57
N LYS A 163 -16.93 -2.63 -13.71
CA LYS A 163 -16.59 -1.41 -12.96
C LYS A 163 -16.45 -1.69 -11.46
N PRO A 164 -15.78 -0.82 -10.71
CA PRO A 164 -15.61 -0.97 -9.26
C PRO A 164 -16.91 -1.15 -8.49
N ARG A 165 -17.98 -0.47 -8.86
CA ARG A 165 -19.29 -0.57 -8.19
C ARG A 165 -20.07 -1.85 -8.54
N ASP A 166 -19.64 -2.57 -9.58
CA ASP A 166 -20.21 -3.88 -9.95
C ASP A 166 -19.63 -5.00 -9.09
N LEU A 167 -18.47 -4.74 -8.47
CA LEU A 167 -17.85 -5.63 -7.49
C LEU A 167 -18.67 -5.55 -6.21
N SER A 168 -19.62 -6.44 -6.09
CA SER A 168 -20.66 -6.36 -5.07
C SER A 168 -20.14 -6.65 -3.67
N LEU A 169 -19.88 -5.60 -2.89
CA LEU A 169 -19.71 -5.69 -1.44
C LEU A 169 -21.06 -5.98 -0.72
N ILE A 170 -22.19 -5.86 -1.44
CA ILE A 170 -23.53 -6.03 -0.88
C ILE A 170 -23.86 -7.51 -0.62
N HIS A 171 -23.13 -8.44 -1.25
CA HIS A 171 -23.36 -9.88 -1.12
C HIS A 171 -22.33 -10.59 -0.21
N ILE A 172 -21.45 -9.81 0.46
CA ILE A 172 -20.60 -10.29 1.52
C ILE A 172 -21.24 -9.96 2.86
#